data_091db0b6c9623c1f6f078f641096acd1
#
_entry.id   091db0b6c9623c1f6f078f641096acd1
#
_cell.length_a   1.000
_cell.length_b   1.000
_cell.length_c   1.000
_cell.angle_alpha   90.00
_cell.angle_beta   90.00
_cell.angle_gamma   90.00
#
_symmetry.space_group_name_H-M   'P 1'
#
loop_
_entity.id
_entity.type
_entity.pdbx_description
1 polymer ?
#
loop_
_entity_poly.entity_id
_entity_poly.type
_entity_poly.pdbx_seq_one_letter_code
_entity_poly.pdbx_strand_id
1 'polypeptide(L)'
;MDRRDPRYGSYGRRPLSRREFLRRSAGAALAVPSLSAILSACSKPGTASSQGSSTPALQYASPDNPVTLPLNKQPIPADTPIEKGATLQVYNWSDYLYKKCLNEFGEKFGCKWEYTTFNNMEEAVQKISSGQVQADVFFPTVNYLSRLVVADLLDPLQHDLIPNLAANYWPEFQNPFYDQGWHYTVPYTIYTTGIGYRRDHIDDAEVADKQYSIFWDPKFKGKVGIYDDYREALGMALLKNGVSDTNTSSQSDIDAAKSELIDLVNNQNSSVDINGAYAKLPDDVFWLHQAWSGDMIGAKWYLPKGTAQDVLGYWYPEDGKGVVGNDCIAIPSSVQNPRLAHEFLNFMLDQKYAMQNFAQWNGYQPPLTSIDPSTLIPKGIVPKSEPMSVVTPQDFDAGYWLLELSPSTDQIWLNAWDQIKAGA
;
A
#
# COMPACT_ATOMS: atom_id res chain seq x y z
N MET A 1 -11.03 18.74 -10.89
CA MET A 1 -11.63 18.89 -9.56
C MET A 1 -10.51 19.36 -8.64
N ASP A 2 -10.63 20.48 -7.96
CA ASP A 2 -9.52 20.98 -7.11
C ASP A 2 -9.64 20.32 -5.72
N ARG A 3 -8.77 19.38 -5.38
CA ARG A 3 -8.73 18.71 -4.06
C ARG A 3 -8.36 19.65 -2.92
N ARG A 4 -7.91 20.87 -3.21
CA ARG A 4 -7.66 21.94 -2.22
C ARG A 4 -8.95 22.64 -1.78
N ASP A 5 -10.09 22.40 -2.45
CA ASP A 5 -11.37 22.93 -2.03
C ASP A 5 -11.76 22.35 -0.67
N PRO A 6 -11.94 23.21 0.37
CA PRO A 6 -12.28 22.76 1.74
C PRO A 6 -13.53 21.88 1.81
N ARG A 7 -14.41 21.95 0.81
CA ARG A 7 -15.60 21.08 0.70
C ARG A 7 -15.28 19.61 0.47
N TYR A 8 -14.06 19.30 0.00
CA TYR A 8 -13.59 17.93 -0.22
C TYR A 8 -12.70 17.40 0.91
N GLY A 9 -12.48 18.23 1.97
CA GLY A 9 -11.86 17.87 3.22
C GLY A 9 -10.58 17.05 3.09
N SER A 10 -9.45 17.71 2.86
CA SER A 10 -8.17 17.09 3.16
C SER A 10 -8.10 16.84 4.67
N TYR A 11 -7.99 15.60 5.11
CA TYR A 11 -7.60 15.28 6.49
C TYR A 11 -6.09 15.46 6.68
N GLY A 12 -5.54 16.53 6.10
CA GLY A 12 -4.19 16.98 6.39
C GLY A 12 -4.16 17.66 7.75
N ARG A 13 -3.83 16.95 8.83
CA ARG A 13 -3.31 17.63 10.02
C ARG A 13 -2.06 18.39 9.60
N ARG A 14 -1.97 19.69 9.96
CA ARG A 14 -0.73 20.48 9.77
C ARG A 14 0.46 19.64 10.23
N PRO A 15 1.55 19.58 9.47
CA PRO A 15 2.76 18.89 9.91
C PRO A 15 3.15 19.43 11.29
N LEU A 16 3.29 18.54 12.25
CA LEU A 16 3.69 18.90 13.60
C LEU A 16 5.13 19.42 13.55
N SER A 17 5.39 20.54 14.18
CA SER A 17 6.77 21.03 14.33
C SER A 17 7.58 20.01 15.15
N ARG A 18 8.91 19.89 14.92
CA ARG A 18 9.83 19.01 15.69
C ARG A 18 9.58 19.08 17.20
N ARG A 19 9.23 20.25 17.72
CA ARG A 19 8.95 20.50 19.15
C ARG A 19 7.60 19.93 19.61
N GLU A 20 6.60 19.90 18.75
CA GLU A 20 5.29 19.32 19.05
C GLU A 20 5.30 17.80 18.93
N PHE A 21 6.06 17.25 18.00
CA PHE A 21 6.31 15.82 17.88
C PHE A 21 7.00 15.27 19.14
N LEU A 22 8.12 15.89 19.57
CA LEU A 22 8.86 15.47 20.77
C LEU A 22 8.07 15.66 22.09
N ARG A 23 7.17 16.63 22.17
CA ARG A 23 6.29 16.79 23.34
C ARG A 23 5.16 15.78 23.42
N ARG A 24 4.70 15.23 22.29
CA ARG A 24 3.65 14.19 22.26
C ARG A 24 4.19 12.79 22.44
N SER A 25 5.43 12.51 22.01
CA SER A 25 6.10 11.23 22.22
C SER A 25 6.61 11.02 23.64
N ALA A 26 6.75 12.06 24.45
CA ALA A 26 7.22 11.94 25.84
C ALA A 26 6.13 11.50 26.85
N GLY A 27 4.91 11.24 26.41
CA GLY A 27 3.76 11.03 27.31
C GLY A 27 3.09 9.66 27.31
N ALA A 28 3.53 8.67 26.52
CA ALA A 28 2.92 7.35 26.52
C ALA A 28 3.86 6.26 25.99
N ALA A 29 4.94 5.98 26.71
CA ALA A 29 5.67 4.73 26.53
C ALA A 29 4.95 3.62 27.33
N LEU A 30 3.74 3.26 26.93
CA LEU A 30 3.23 1.92 27.15
C LEU A 30 3.90 1.05 26.10
N ALA A 31 4.78 0.14 26.55
CA ALA A 31 5.41 -0.86 25.70
C ALA A 31 4.31 -1.78 25.15
N VAL A 32 3.72 -1.38 24.01
CA VAL A 32 2.87 -2.28 23.21
C VAL A 32 3.84 -3.24 22.52
N PRO A 33 3.70 -4.57 22.70
CA PRO A 33 4.58 -5.51 22.03
C PRO A 33 4.51 -5.31 20.52
N SER A 34 5.67 -5.24 19.87
CA SER A 34 5.74 -5.21 18.40
C SER A 34 5.09 -6.47 17.82
N LEU A 35 4.62 -6.42 16.59
CA LEU A 35 4.03 -7.60 15.93
C LEU A 35 5.00 -8.79 15.94
N SER A 36 6.31 -8.54 15.82
CA SER A 36 7.36 -9.54 16.03
C SER A 36 7.36 -10.12 17.45
N ALA A 37 7.01 -9.34 18.48
CA ALA A 37 6.89 -9.85 19.85
C ALA A 37 5.60 -10.69 20.03
N ILE A 38 4.52 -10.35 19.37
CA ILE A 38 3.29 -11.16 19.34
C ILE A 38 3.57 -12.51 18.64
N LEU A 39 4.22 -12.48 17.47
CA LEU A 39 4.59 -13.69 16.73
C LEU A 39 5.65 -14.53 17.46
N SER A 40 6.61 -13.90 18.16
CA SER A 40 7.61 -14.62 18.94
C SER A 40 7.04 -15.23 20.23
N ALA A 41 5.98 -14.67 20.78
CA ALA A 41 5.26 -15.28 21.91
C ALA A 41 4.51 -16.56 21.47
N CYS A 42 4.04 -16.62 20.22
CA CYS A 42 3.43 -17.80 19.61
C CYS A 42 4.46 -18.88 19.22
N SER A 43 5.74 -18.54 19.05
CA SER A 43 6.81 -19.45 18.60
C SER A 43 7.68 -20.05 19.71
N LYS A 44 7.43 -19.74 20.99
CA LYS A 44 8.17 -20.39 22.11
C LYS A 44 7.67 -21.82 22.32
N PRO A 45 8.55 -22.84 22.26
CA PRO A 45 8.24 -24.18 22.75
C PRO A 45 8.18 -24.12 24.28
N GLY A 46 7.02 -23.89 24.83
CA GLY A 46 6.79 -23.80 26.26
C GLY A 46 5.76 -24.81 26.71
N THR A 47 6.23 -25.87 27.41
CA THR A 47 5.48 -26.79 28.26
C THR A 47 4.08 -27.17 27.82
N ALA A 48 4.00 -28.33 27.22
CA ALA A 48 2.77 -29.01 26.83
C ALA A 48 1.74 -29.02 27.94
N SER A 49 0.67 -28.27 27.80
CA SER A 49 -0.64 -28.63 28.31
C SER A 49 -1.43 -29.18 27.12
N SER A 50 -1.85 -30.42 27.27
CA SER A 50 -2.53 -31.24 26.30
C SER A 50 -3.91 -30.69 25.96
N GLN A 51 -4.01 -29.87 24.92
CA GLN A 51 -5.18 -29.76 24.03
C GLN A 51 -4.68 -29.10 22.75
N GLY A 52 -4.74 -29.84 21.63
CA GLY A 52 -4.13 -29.49 20.37
C GLY A 52 -4.78 -28.27 19.68
N SER A 53 -4.22 -27.12 19.89
CA SER A 53 -4.35 -25.96 19.00
C SER A 53 -2.92 -25.60 18.59
N SER A 54 -2.45 -26.15 17.48
CA SER A 54 -1.23 -25.69 16.85
C SER A 54 -1.51 -24.34 16.22
N THR A 55 -0.93 -23.27 16.77
CA THR A 55 -0.93 -21.97 16.08
C THR A 55 -0.40 -22.16 14.66
N PRO A 56 -1.12 -21.72 13.62
CA PRO A 56 -0.64 -21.83 12.25
C PRO A 56 0.73 -21.18 12.08
N ALA A 57 1.63 -21.83 11.34
CA ALA A 57 2.93 -21.23 11.03
C ALA A 57 2.77 -20.16 9.95
N LEU A 58 3.65 -19.15 9.96
CA LEU A 58 3.73 -18.17 8.88
C LEU A 58 3.92 -18.89 7.53
N GLN A 59 3.17 -18.43 6.53
CA GLN A 59 3.24 -18.90 5.15
C GLN A 59 4.01 -17.88 4.32
N TYR A 60 5.10 -18.29 3.70
CA TYR A 60 5.92 -17.41 2.85
C TYR A 60 5.50 -17.63 1.39
N ALA A 61 4.51 -16.88 0.98
CA ALA A 61 3.97 -16.92 -0.37
C ALA A 61 4.90 -16.23 -1.37
N SER A 62 5.02 -16.79 -2.56
CA SER A 62 5.62 -16.15 -3.72
C SER A 62 4.93 -16.65 -4.99
N PRO A 63 5.13 -16.01 -6.16
CA PRO A 63 4.62 -16.53 -7.42
C PRO A 63 5.01 -17.99 -7.69
N ASP A 64 6.24 -18.39 -7.31
CA ASP A 64 6.77 -19.77 -7.45
C ASP A 64 6.34 -20.70 -6.31
N ASN A 65 5.82 -20.17 -5.22
CA ASN A 65 5.35 -20.91 -4.05
C ASN A 65 4.02 -20.37 -3.56
N PRO A 66 2.93 -20.57 -4.31
CA PRO A 66 1.61 -20.10 -3.92
C PRO A 66 1.12 -20.78 -2.65
N VAL A 67 0.38 -20.05 -1.81
CA VAL A 67 -0.16 -20.54 -0.53
C VAL A 67 -1.66 -20.40 -0.43
N THR A 68 -2.28 -21.37 0.21
CA THR A 68 -3.67 -21.28 0.69
C THR A 68 -3.61 -20.98 2.17
N LEU A 69 -4.05 -19.78 2.56
CA LEU A 69 -4.06 -19.38 3.96
C LEU A 69 -5.06 -20.23 4.75
N PRO A 70 -4.67 -20.78 5.93
CA PRO A 70 -5.55 -21.65 6.70
C PRO A 70 -6.74 -20.87 7.26
N LEU A 71 -7.94 -21.46 7.18
CA LEU A 71 -9.12 -20.85 7.80
C LEU A 71 -9.03 -20.97 9.33
N ASN A 72 -9.02 -19.83 10.01
CA ASN A 72 -9.00 -19.74 11.47
C ASN A 72 -10.41 -20.00 12.08
N LYS A 73 -11.47 -19.74 11.32
CA LYS A 73 -12.88 -19.99 11.66
C LYS A 73 -13.72 -20.19 10.40
N GLN A 74 -14.99 -20.51 10.56
CA GLN A 74 -15.91 -20.58 9.41
C GLN A 74 -16.32 -19.16 8.98
N PRO A 75 -16.47 -18.91 7.66
CA PRO A 75 -17.10 -17.69 7.17
C PRO A 75 -18.51 -17.50 7.74
N ILE A 76 -19.02 -16.27 7.71
CA ILE A 76 -20.41 -15.99 8.09
C ILE A 76 -21.37 -16.75 7.16
N PRO A 77 -22.60 -17.11 7.64
CA PRO A 77 -23.62 -17.72 6.79
C PRO A 77 -24.01 -16.79 5.62
N ALA A 78 -24.25 -17.38 4.44
CA ALA A 78 -24.64 -16.63 3.24
C ALA A 78 -26.00 -15.89 3.40
N ASP A 79 -26.86 -16.36 4.28
CA ASP A 79 -28.17 -15.78 4.59
C ASP A 79 -28.12 -14.74 5.73
N THR A 80 -26.93 -14.36 6.21
CA THR A 80 -26.76 -13.31 7.22
C THR A 80 -27.44 -12.02 6.74
N PRO A 81 -28.37 -11.45 7.54
CA PRO A 81 -29.09 -10.24 7.14
C PRO A 81 -28.18 -9.00 7.14
N ILE A 82 -28.49 -8.04 6.26
CA ILE A 82 -27.77 -6.76 6.21
C ILE A 82 -28.07 -5.93 7.46
N GLU A 83 -27.04 -5.34 8.04
CA GLU A 83 -27.08 -4.44 9.20
C GLU A 83 -27.60 -3.04 8.80
N LYS A 84 -28.91 -2.91 8.61
CA LYS A 84 -29.54 -1.66 8.18
C LYS A 84 -29.40 -0.55 9.21
N GLY A 85 -29.05 0.66 8.74
CA GLY A 85 -28.86 1.83 9.59
C GLY A 85 -27.54 1.83 10.38
N ALA A 86 -26.72 0.80 10.23
CA ALA A 86 -25.41 0.72 10.84
C ALA A 86 -24.41 1.72 10.22
N THR A 87 -23.24 1.83 10.82
CA THR A 87 -22.12 2.63 10.30
C THR A 87 -21.00 1.70 9.89
N LEU A 88 -20.67 1.65 8.58
CA LEU A 88 -19.52 0.94 8.06
C LEU A 88 -18.24 1.65 8.49
N GLN A 89 -17.38 0.97 9.23
CA GLN A 89 -16.08 1.49 9.68
C GLN A 89 -15.00 1.10 8.68
N VAL A 90 -14.43 2.09 7.97
CA VAL A 90 -13.40 1.89 6.94
C VAL A 90 -12.05 2.31 7.49
N TYR A 91 -11.05 1.40 7.48
CA TYR A 91 -9.68 1.68 7.87
C TYR A 91 -8.75 1.48 6.67
N ASN A 92 -8.18 2.58 6.18
CA ASN A 92 -7.49 2.61 4.89
C ASN A 92 -6.32 3.58 4.87
N TRP A 93 -5.52 3.54 3.82
CA TRP A 93 -4.54 4.55 3.45
C TRP A 93 -5.19 5.91 3.23
N SER A 94 -4.41 6.99 3.40
CA SER A 94 -4.88 8.35 3.12
C SER A 94 -5.19 8.52 1.62
N ASP A 95 -6.27 9.25 1.31
CA ASP A 95 -6.69 9.59 -0.07
C ASP A 95 -6.89 8.40 -1.05
N TYR A 96 -7.04 7.19 -0.53
CA TYR A 96 -7.06 5.95 -1.32
C TYR A 96 -8.46 5.48 -1.74
N LEU A 97 -9.51 6.03 -1.15
CA LEU A 97 -10.89 5.69 -1.47
C LEU A 97 -11.74 6.93 -1.68
N TYR A 98 -12.45 6.98 -2.81
CA TYR A 98 -13.28 8.11 -3.18
C TYR A 98 -14.53 8.20 -2.30
N LYS A 99 -14.70 9.30 -1.58
CA LYS A 99 -15.87 9.53 -0.71
C LYS A 99 -17.21 9.41 -1.44
N LYS A 100 -17.23 9.69 -2.74
CA LYS A 100 -18.42 9.50 -3.55
C LYS A 100 -18.82 8.03 -3.64
N CYS A 101 -17.87 7.10 -3.75
CA CYS A 101 -18.16 5.67 -3.69
C CYS A 101 -18.76 5.28 -2.34
N LEU A 102 -18.23 5.81 -1.23
CA LEU A 102 -18.78 5.58 0.10
C LEU A 102 -20.20 6.13 0.25
N ASN A 103 -20.48 7.32 -0.29
CA ASN A 103 -21.82 7.90 -0.28
C ASN A 103 -22.80 7.05 -1.10
N GLU A 104 -22.43 6.65 -2.32
CA GLU A 104 -23.26 5.79 -3.16
C GLU A 104 -23.48 4.41 -2.53
N PHE A 105 -22.49 3.88 -1.80
CA PHE A 105 -22.64 2.67 -1.00
C PHE A 105 -23.65 2.87 0.14
N GLY A 106 -23.49 3.93 0.92
CA GLY A 106 -24.39 4.27 2.02
C GLY A 106 -25.86 4.45 1.57
N GLU A 107 -26.06 5.12 0.44
CA GLU A 107 -27.39 5.28 -0.17
C GLU A 107 -27.97 3.93 -0.62
N LYS A 108 -27.17 3.09 -1.26
CA LYS A 108 -27.59 1.79 -1.81
C LYS A 108 -28.00 0.82 -0.70
N PHE A 109 -27.25 0.78 0.40
CA PHE A 109 -27.44 -0.21 1.47
C PHE A 109 -28.14 0.36 2.73
N GLY A 110 -28.46 1.65 2.74
CA GLY A 110 -29.13 2.31 3.86
C GLY A 110 -28.27 2.36 5.13
N CYS A 111 -26.98 2.62 4.99
CA CYS A 111 -26.03 2.70 6.09
C CYS A 111 -25.27 4.03 6.08
N LYS A 112 -24.60 4.34 7.18
CA LYS A 112 -23.61 5.42 7.30
C LYS A 112 -22.22 4.85 7.06
N TRP A 113 -21.20 5.72 6.99
CA TRP A 113 -19.80 5.31 6.95
C TRP A 113 -18.92 6.27 7.75
N GLU A 114 -17.85 5.71 8.31
CA GLU A 114 -16.75 6.45 8.92
C GLU A 114 -15.44 5.98 8.30
N TYR A 115 -14.47 6.88 8.19
CA TYR A 115 -13.20 6.64 7.51
C TYR A 115 -12.04 7.05 8.40
N THR A 116 -11.22 6.08 8.77
CA THR A 116 -9.99 6.29 9.56
C THR A 116 -8.79 5.91 8.71
N THR A 117 -7.68 6.65 8.82
CA THR A 117 -6.49 6.45 7.99
C THR A 117 -5.28 6.00 8.77
N PHE A 118 -4.36 5.35 8.06
CA PHE A 118 -3.00 5.05 8.50
C PHE A 118 -1.99 5.47 7.42
N ASN A 119 -0.70 5.51 7.78
CA ASN A 119 0.37 5.95 6.88
C ASN A 119 1.31 4.80 6.47
N ASN A 120 1.39 3.73 7.26
CA ASN A 120 2.16 2.52 6.96
C ASN A 120 1.51 1.30 7.61
N MET A 121 1.90 0.11 7.18
CA MET A 121 1.31 -1.14 7.63
C MET A 121 1.62 -1.46 9.09
N GLU A 122 2.80 -1.06 9.61
CA GLU A 122 3.17 -1.26 11.02
C GLU A 122 2.19 -0.51 11.93
N GLU A 123 1.91 0.75 11.63
CA GLU A 123 0.91 1.57 12.35
C GLU A 123 -0.48 0.91 12.28
N ALA A 124 -0.87 0.47 11.09
CA ALA A 124 -2.17 -0.13 10.86
C ALA A 124 -2.38 -1.41 11.69
N VAL A 125 -1.44 -2.33 11.60
CA VAL A 125 -1.48 -3.62 12.31
C VAL A 125 -1.40 -3.41 13.82
N GLN A 126 -0.54 -2.51 14.30
CA GLN A 126 -0.45 -2.17 15.72
C GLN A 126 -1.78 -1.67 16.28
N LYS A 127 -2.47 -0.78 15.57
CA LYS A 127 -3.74 -0.20 16.02
C LYS A 127 -4.89 -1.21 16.00
N ILE A 128 -4.95 -2.09 14.99
CA ILE A 128 -5.94 -3.18 14.95
C ILE A 128 -5.66 -4.17 16.08
N SER A 129 -4.43 -4.67 16.22
CA SER A 129 -4.07 -5.69 17.21
C SER A 129 -4.23 -5.21 18.66
N SER A 130 -4.03 -3.91 18.91
CA SER A 130 -4.25 -3.31 20.24
C SER A 130 -5.71 -2.94 20.53
N GLY A 131 -6.61 -3.10 19.56
CA GLY A 131 -8.02 -2.67 19.68
C GLY A 131 -8.22 -1.16 19.69
N GLN A 132 -7.22 -0.36 19.36
CA GLN A 132 -7.34 1.09 19.24
C GLN A 132 -8.20 1.50 18.03
N VAL A 133 -8.25 0.66 17.00
CA VAL A 133 -9.09 0.81 15.84
C VAL A 133 -9.93 -0.44 15.69
N GLN A 134 -11.24 -0.25 15.62
CA GLN A 134 -12.20 -1.26 15.19
C GLN A 134 -12.64 -0.89 13.78
N ALA A 135 -12.62 -1.84 12.87
CA ALA A 135 -13.00 -1.61 11.48
C ALA A 135 -13.84 -2.76 10.94
N ASP A 136 -14.67 -2.46 9.96
CA ASP A 136 -15.43 -3.45 9.20
C ASP A 136 -14.67 -3.84 7.93
N VAL A 137 -13.92 -2.92 7.35
CA VAL A 137 -13.06 -3.15 6.19
C VAL A 137 -11.68 -2.55 6.40
N PHE A 138 -10.66 -3.27 5.92
CA PHE A 138 -9.24 -2.92 6.03
C PHE A 138 -8.53 -3.17 4.69
N PHE A 139 -7.50 -2.38 4.40
CA PHE A 139 -6.80 -2.41 3.13
C PHE A 139 -5.31 -2.77 3.32
N PRO A 140 -5.01 -4.07 3.51
CA PRO A 140 -3.65 -4.54 3.70
C PRO A 140 -2.89 -4.69 2.38
N THR A 141 -1.55 -4.59 2.47
CA THR A 141 -0.62 -5.03 1.44
C THR A 141 -0.37 -6.53 1.54
N VAL A 142 -0.05 -7.16 0.42
CA VAL A 142 0.07 -8.63 0.34
C VAL A 142 1.16 -9.23 1.23
N ASN A 143 2.23 -8.49 1.47
CA ASN A 143 3.35 -8.92 2.31
C ASN A 143 3.06 -8.93 3.82
N TYR A 144 1.84 -8.64 4.24
CA TYR A 144 1.40 -8.73 5.64
C TYR A 144 0.32 -9.80 5.87
N LEU A 145 -0.19 -10.45 4.82
CA LEU A 145 -1.38 -11.29 4.92
C LEU A 145 -1.17 -12.50 5.80
N SER A 146 -0.07 -13.22 5.64
CA SER A 146 0.19 -14.41 6.45
C SER A 146 0.27 -14.09 7.94
N ARG A 147 0.97 -13.02 8.32
CA ARG A 147 1.06 -12.61 9.73
C ARG A 147 -0.27 -12.11 10.30
N LEU A 148 -1.09 -11.45 9.48
CA LEU A 148 -2.44 -11.03 9.90
C LEU A 148 -3.34 -12.23 10.19
N VAL A 149 -3.30 -13.26 9.34
CA VAL A 149 -4.07 -14.49 9.53
C VAL A 149 -3.57 -15.29 10.73
N VAL A 150 -2.25 -15.47 10.87
CA VAL A 150 -1.65 -16.18 12.01
C VAL A 150 -1.94 -15.47 13.34
N ALA A 151 -2.02 -14.14 13.33
CA ALA A 151 -2.39 -13.34 14.50
C ALA A 151 -3.91 -13.26 14.76
N ASP A 152 -4.73 -13.98 13.99
CA ASP A 152 -6.21 -13.97 14.06
C ASP A 152 -6.82 -12.56 13.93
N LEU A 153 -6.23 -11.74 13.04
CA LEU A 153 -6.65 -10.36 12.82
C LEU A 153 -7.59 -10.19 11.61
N LEU A 154 -7.80 -11.23 10.81
CA LEU A 154 -8.71 -11.24 9.67
C LEU A 154 -9.79 -12.31 9.80
N ASP A 155 -10.97 -11.99 9.28
CA ASP A 155 -12.10 -12.91 9.14
C ASP A 155 -12.13 -13.51 7.73
N PRO A 156 -12.41 -14.82 7.60
CA PRO A 156 -12.54 -15.45 6.29
C PRO A 156 -13.78 -14.95 5.55
N LEU A 157 -13.64 -14.87 4.21
CA LEU A 157 -14.69 -14.36 3.33
C LEU A 157 -15.77 -15.40 3.00
N GLN A 158 -17.01 -14.97 2.97
CA GLN A 158 -18.14 -15.73 2.44
C GLN A 158 -18.33 -15.37 0.95
N HIS A 159 -17.88 -16.21 0.04
CA HIS A 159 -17.83 -15.92 -1.40
C HIS A 159 -19.22 -15.71 -2.02
N ASP A 160 -20.27 -16.41 -1.52
CA ASP A 160 -21.63 -16.21 -2.02
C ASP A 160 -22.14 -14.77 -1.84
N LEU A 161 -21.50 -13.99 -0.95
CA LEU A 161 -21.79 -12.58 -0.73
C LEU A 161 -20.95 -11.64 -1.61
N ILE A 162 -19.99 -12.19 -2.36
CA ILE A 162 -19.07 -11.41 -3.20
C ILE A 162 -19.10 -11.95 -4.64
N PRO A 163 -20.26 -11.95 -5.32
CA PRO A 163 -20.39 -12.54 -6.66
C PRO A 163 -19.48 -11.92 -7.73
N ASN A 164 -19.01 -10.68 -7.55
CA ASN A 164 -18.08 -10.05 -8.46
C ASN A 164 -16.63 -10.57 -8.33
N LEU A 165 -16.31 -11.33 -7.28
CA LEU A 165 -14.95 -11.80 -7.01
C LEU A 165 -14.41 -12.69 -8.12
N ALA A 166 -15.20 -13.64 -8.60
CA ALA A 166 -14.75 -14.60 -9.62
C ALA A 166 -14.85 -14.09 -11.07
N ALA A 167 -15.52 -12.96 -11.30
CA ALA A 167 -16.01 -12.62 -12.62
C ALA A 167 -15.02 -11.85 -13.52
N ASN A 168 -14.11 -11.06 -12.96
CA ASN A 168 -13.49 -9.97 -13.70
C ASN A 168 -11.99 -9.74 -13.48
N TYR A 169 -11.26 -10.61 -12.78
CA TYR A 169 -9.83 -10.38 -12.53
C TYR A 169 -8.94 -10.82 -13.69
N TRP A 170 -7.80 -10.17 -13.83
CA TRP A 170 -6.69 -10.66 -14.63
C TRP A 170 -6.28 -12.06 -14.16
N PRO A 171 -5.73 -12.91 -15.06
CA PRO A 171 -5.35 -14.28 -14.70
C PRO A 171 -4.47 -14.38 -13.45
N GLU A 172 -3.54 -13.44 -13.25
CA GLU A 172 -2.61 -13.37 -12.13
C GLU A 172 -3.34 -13.20 -10.78
N PHE A 173 -4.55 -12.63 -10.81
CA PHE A 173 -5.36 -12.34 -9.63
C PHE A 173 -6.60 -13.23 -9.49
N GLN A 174 -6.85 -14.15 -10.44
CA GLN A 174 -7.97 -15.12 -10.34
C GLN A 174 -7.76 -16.17 -9.24
N ASN A 175 -6.53 -16.46 -8.90
CA ASN A 175 -6.14 -17.32 -7.77
C ASN A 175 -4.78 -16.84 -7.26
N PRO A 176 -4.70 -15.72 -6.56
CA PRO A 176 -3.45 -15.04 -6.28
C PRO A 176 -2.55 -15.90 -5.39
N PHE A 177 -1.24 -15.84 -5.64
CA PHE A 177 -0.26 -16.69 -4.95
C PHE A 177 -0.26 -16.50 -3.44
N TYR A 178 -0.65 -15.33 -2.96
CA TYR A 178 -0.63 -14.95 -1.55
C TYR A 178 -1.88 -15.37 -0.75
N ASP A 179 -2.97 -15.71 -1.41
CA ASP A 179 -4.24 -16.15 -0.80
C ASP A 179 -5.04 -16.98 -1.79
N GLN A 180 -4.54 -18.19 -2.10
CA GLN A 180 -5.24 -19.08 -3.02
C GLN A 180 -6.62 -19.45 -2.49
N GLY A 181 -7.63 -19.33 -3.37
CA GLY A 181 -9.02 -19.52 -3.02
C GLY A 181 -9.67 -18.27 -2.38
N TRP A 182 -8.97 -17.15 -2.30
CA TRP A 182 -9.49 -15.88 -1.73
C TRP A 182 -10.11 -16.06 -0.34
N HIS A 183 -9.40 -16.74 0.54
CA HIS A 183 -9.93 -17.05 1.87
C HIS A 183 -10.16 -15.80 2.72
N TYR A 184 -9.33 -14.75 2.57
CA TYR A 184 -9.34 -13.57 3.42
C TYR A 184 -9.38 -12.24 2.68
N THR A 185 -9.04 -12.25 1.37
CA THR A 185 -8.82 -10.98 0.65
C THR A 185 -9.48 -10.96 -0.71
N VAL A 186 -9.79 -9.76 -1.17
CA VAL A 186 -10.08 -9.50 -2.58
C VAL A 186 -9.02 -8.54 -3.12
N PRO A 187 -8.40 -8.78 -4.29
CA PRO A 187 -7.48 -7.84 -4.92
C PRO A 187 -8.19 -6.51 -5.20
N TYR A 188 -7.55 -5.40 -4.85
CA TYR A 188 -8.16 -4.08 -4.94
C TYR A 188 -7.52 -3.22 -6.01
N THR A 189 -6.23 -2.96 -5.89
CA THR A 189 -5.45 -2.14 -6.82
C THR A 189 -4.10 -2.75 -7.10
N ILE A 190 -3.52 -2.36 -8.22
CA ILE A 190 -2.17 -2.76 -8.64
C ILE A 190 -1.31 -1.52 -8.89
N TYR A 191 -0.01 -1.67 -8.72
CA TYR A 191 0.95 -0.59 -8.95
C TYR A 191 2.35 -1.13 -9.29
N THR A 192 3.13 -0.25 -9.89
CA THR A 192 4.59 -0.36 -9.99
C THR A 192 5.22 0.73 -9.14
N THR A 193 6.43 0.50 -8.61
CA THR A 193 7.20 1.51 -7.89
C THR A 193 8.40 1.95 -8.71
N GLY A 194 8.41 3.22 -9.06
CA GLY A 194 9.43 3.83 -9.89
C GLY A 194 9.80 5.22 -9.38
N ILE A 195 10.01 6.14 -10.31
CA ILE A 195 10.46 7.50 -10.06
C ILE A 195 9.45 8.50 -10.60
N GLY A 196 8.84 9.27 -9.70
CA GLY A 196 8.08 10.47 -10.07
C GLY A 196 9.00 11.68 -10.15
N TYR A 197 8.85 12.51 -11.18
CA TYR A 197 9.71 13.68 -11.37
C TYR A 197 9.00 14.83 -12.06
N ARG A 198 9.62 16.01 -11.95
CA ARG A 198 9.14 17.23 -12.61
C ARG A 198 9.94 17.50 -13.88
N ARG A 199 9.27 17.51 -15.01
CA ARG A 199 9.86 17.72 -16.34
C ARG A 199 10.36 19.14 -16.58
N ASP A 200 9.87 20.12 -15.85
CA ASP A 200 10.40 21.50 -15.89
C ASP A 200 11.76 21.65 -15.18
N HIS A 201 12.22 20.60 -14.48
CA HIS A 201 13.53 20.56 -13.82
C HIS A 201 14.43 19.42 -14.28
N ILE A 202 13.85 18.33 -14.81
CA ILE A 202 14.58 17.08 -15.12
C ILE A 202 14.10 16.54 -16.46
N ASP A 203 15.00 16.29 -17.40
CA ASP A 203 14.69 15.69 -18.69
C ASP A 203 14.41 14.18 -18.56
N ASP A 204 13.47 13.66 -19.36
CA ASP A 204 13.15 12.22 -19.40
C ASP A 204 14.37 11.35 -19.69
N ALA A 205 15.25 11.82 -20.61
CA ALA A 205 16.48 11.12 -20.96
C ALA A 205 17.48 11.02 -19.79
N GLU A 206 17.50 12.04 -18.92
CA GLU A 206 18.37 12.02 -17.73
C GLU A 206 17.88 11.00 -16.69
N VAL A 207 16.55 10.89 -16.50
CA VAL A 207 15.98 9.87 -15.60
C VAL A 207 16.26 8.48 -16.14
N ALA A 208 16.05 8.25 -17.45
CA ALA A 208 16.30 6.97 -18.09
C ALA A 208 17.77 6.53 -18.04
N ASP A 209 18.71 7.46 -18.21
CA ASP A 209 20.15 7.20 -18.16
C ASP A 209 20.62 6.86 -16.73
N LYS A 210 20.22 7.66 -15.75
CA LYS A 210 20.66 7.52 -14.37
C LYS A 210 19.87 6.51 -13.55
N GLN A 211 18.65 6.24 -13.95
CA GLN A 211 17.72 5.34 -13.23
C GLN A 211 17.67 5.69 -11.74
N TYR A 212 17.64 4.73 -10.83
CA TYR A 212 17.58 5.00 -9.39
C TYR A 212 18.79 5.82 -8.86
N SER A 213 19.93 5.83 -9.56
CA SER A 213 21.10 6.62 -9.14
C SER A 213 20.86 8.13 -9.19
N ILE A 214 19.83 8.59 -9.91
CA ILE A 214 19.46 10.00 -10.02
C ILE A 214 19.17 10.65 -8.67
N PHE A 215 18.66 9.87 -7.68
CA PHE A 215 18.35 10.37 -6.35
C PHE A 215 19.59 10.92 -5.62
N TRP A 216 20.77 10.41 -5.94
CA TRP A 216 22.06 10.82 -5.34
C TRP A 216 22.79 11.89 -6.14
N ASP A 217 22.21 12.43 -7.21
CA ASP A 217 22.82 13.52 -7.97
C ASP A 217 22.81 14.82 -7.14
N PRO A 218 24.00 15.42 -6.86
CA PRO A 218 24.11 16.64 -6.02
C PRO A 218 23.30 17.82 -6.53
N LYS A 219 22.96 17.88 -7.82
CA LYS A 219 22.18 18.97 -8.41
C LYS A 219 20.75 19.03 -7.87
N PHE A 220 20.23 17.91 -7.30
CA PHE A 220 18.89 17.83 -6.76
C PHE A 220 18.83 17.95 -5.24
N LYS A 221 19.92 18.35 -4.59
CA LYS A 221 20.01 18.48 -3.15
C LYS A 221 18.85 19.28 -2.56
N GLY A 222 18.12 18.71 -1.61
CA GLY A 222 16.95 19.33 -0.95
C GLY A 222 15.66 19.28 -1.79
N LYS A 223 15.69 18.62 -2.95
CA LYS A 223 14.55 18.47 -3.86
C LYS A 223 14.14 17.01 -4.09
N VAL A 224 14.65 16.12 -3.26
CA VAL A 224 14.46 14.67 -3.35
C VAL A 224 13.60 14.19 -2.19
N GLY A 225 12.68 13.27 -2.46
CA GLY A 225 11.88 12.57 -1.45
C GLY A 225 11.85 11.07 -1.68
N ILE A 226 11.71 10.32 -0.59
CA ILE A 226 11.48 8.88 -0.59
C ILE A 226 10.28 8.55 0.30
N TYR A 227 9.69 7.38 0.12
CA TYR A 227 8.57 6.95 0.95
C TYR A 227 8.97 6.66 2.40
N ASP A 228 8.09 6.98 3.36
CA ASP A 228 8.17 6.49 4.74
C ASP A 228 7.61 5.05 4.81
N ASP A 229 8.25 4.18 4.02
CA ASP A 229 8.00 2.75 3.98
C ASP A 229 9.35 2.04 3.81
N TYR A 230 9.71 1.19 4.80
CA TYR A 230 11.03 0.56 4.83
C TYR A 230 11.25 -0.44 3.69
N ARG A 231 10.20 -1.14 3.25
CA ARG A 231 10.29 -2.12 2.17
C ARG A 231 10.52 -1.41 0.83
N GLU A 232 9.79 -0.35 0.59
CA GLU A 232 9.92 0.47 -0.62
C GLU A 232 11.26 1.20 -0.67
N ALA A 233 11.63 1.91 0.40
CA ALA A 233 12.85 2.71 0.40
C ALA A 233 14.12 1.85 0.31
N LEU A 234 14.24 0.81 1.15
CA LEU A 234 15.37 -0.12 1.07
C LEU A 234 15.37 -0.92 -0.23
N GLY A 235 14.19 -1.33 -0.73
CA GLY A 235 14.04 -2.01 -2.02
C GLY A 235 14.61 -1.18 -3.18
N MET A 236 14.32 0.12 -3.22
CA MET A 236 14.89 1.03 -4.21
C MET A 236 16.44 1.09 -4.12
N ALA A 237 16.97 1.18 -2.90
CA ALA A 237 18.42 1.23 -2.71
C ALA A 237 19.11 -0.11 -3.06
N LEU A 238 18.47 -1.24 -2.81
CA LEU A 238 18.92 -2.56 -3.27
C LEU A 238 18.99 -2.61 -4.79
N LEU A 239 17.92 -2.22 -5.48
CA LEU A 239 17.88 -2.18 -6.95
C LEU A 239 18.97 -1.24 -7.53
N LYS A 240 19.16 -0.05 -6.94
CA LYS A 240 20.27 0.85 -7.30
C LYS A 240 21.63 0.16 -7.19
N ASN A 241 21.84 -0.67 -6.18
CA ASN A 241 23.08 -1.41 -5.94
C ASN A 241 23.19 -2.69 -6.80
N GLY A 242 22.22 -2.96 -7.68
CA GLY A 242 22.19 -4.14 -8.54
C GLY A 242 21.74 -5.43 -7.84
N VAL A 243 21.15 -5.33 -6.65
CA VAL A 243 20.57 -6.45 -5.91
C VAL A 243 19.11 -6.62 -6.34
N SER A 244 18.81 -7.65 -7.09
CA SER A 244 17.44 -7.95 -7.58
C SER A 244 16.54 -8.63 -6.54
N ASP A 245 17.13 -9.25 -5.51
CA ASP A 245 16.36 -9.83 -4.41
C ASP A 245 15.90 -8.73 -3.44
N THR A 246 14.74 -8.15 -3.71
CA THR A 246 14.08 -7.13 -2.87
C THR A 246 13.52 -7.70 -1.56
N ASN A 247 13.76 -8.99 -1.28
CA ASN A 247 13.37 -9.69 -0.07
C ASN A 247 14.57 -10.32 0.66
N THR A 248 15.78 -9.89 0.32
CA THR A 248 17.02 -10.49 0.77
C THR A 248 17.13 -10.59 2.30
N SER A 249 17.68 -11.68 2.78
CA SER A 249 18.11 -11.86 4.18
C SER A 249 19.61 -11.56 4.37
N SER A 250 20.30 -11.15 3.32
CA SER A 250 21.73 -10.81 3.35
C SER A 250 21.97 -9.53 4.15
N GLN A 251 22.59 -9.66 5.33
CA GLN A 251 22.95 -8.52 6.17
C GLN A 251 23.83 -7.51 5.41
N SER A 252 24.77 -8.00 4.59
CA SER A 252 25.66 -7.13 3.83
C SER A 252 24.93 -6.27 2.80
N ASP A 253 23.92 -6.81 2.12
CA ASP A 253 23.15 -6.08 1.11
C ASP A 253 22.26 -5.03 1.77
N ILE A 254 21.65 -5.40 2.90
CA ILE A 254 20.82 -4.48 3.71
C ILE A 254 21.69 -3.36 4.31
N ASP A 255 22.89 -3.67 4.80
CA ASP A 255 23.81 -2.66 5.33
C ASP A 255 24.32 -1.71 4.23
N ALA A 256 24.55 -2.20 3.02
CA ALA A 256 24.90 -1.37 1.87
C ALA A 256 23.73 -0.43 1.50
N ALA A 257 22.50 -0.97 1.36
CA ALA A 257 21.32 -0.19 1.07
C ALA A 257 21.03 0.88 2.15
N LYS A 258 21.19 0.50 3.43
CA LYS A 258 21.06 1.42 4.58
C LYS A 258 22.08 2.57 4.46
N SER A 259 23.34 2.26 4.16
CA SER A 259 24.39 3.28 4.04
C SER A 259 24.07 4.28 2.92
N GLU A 260 23.54 3.81 1.79
CA GLU A 260 23.08 4.64 0.69
C GLU A 260 21.93 5.57 1.12
N LEU A 261 20.95 5.05 1.83
CA LEU A 261 19.81 5.87 2.28
C LEU A 261 20.21 6.87 3.38
N ILE A 262 21.13 6.53 4.27
CA ILE A 262 21.71 7.48 5.23
C ILE A 262 22.45 8.62 4.48
N ASP A 263 23.23 8.30 3.45
CA ASP A 263 23.86 9.30 2.60
C ASP A 263 22.82 10.19 1.90
N LEU A 264 21.78 9.58 1.34
CA LEU A 264 20.68 10.28 0.68
C LEU A 264 20.00 11.28 1.62
N VAL A 265 19.68 10.87 2.83
CA VAL A 265 19.00 11.71 3.83
C VAL A 265 19.92 12.84 4.30
N ASN A 266 21.19 12.55 4.62
CA ASN A 266 22.12 13.51 5.21
C ASN A 266 22.77 14.42 4.18
N ASN A 267 23.32 13.87 3.11
CA ASN A 267 24.11 14.61 2.14
C ASN A 267 23.27 15.26 1.04
N GLN A 268 22.17 14.59 0.61
CA GLN A 268 21.21 15.16 -0.33
C GLN A 268 20.09 15.96 0.34
N ASN A 269 19.99 15.92 1.69
CA ASN A 269 18.91 16.54 2.45
C ASN A 269 17.54 16.08 1.92
N SER A 270 17.43 14.78 1.67
CA SER A 270 16.20 14.15 1.20
C SER A 270 15.17 14.08 2.32
N SER A 271 13.89 14.14 1.96
CA SER A 271 12.78 13.99 2.90
C SER A 271 12.20 12.59 2.83
N VAL A 272 11.86 12.04 4.00
CA VAL A 272 11.08 10.81 4.13
C VAL A 272 9.61 11.19 4.27
N ASP A 273 8.77 10.86 3.29
CA ASP A 273 7.39 11.34 3.19
C ASP A 273 6.52 10.39 2.36
N ILE A 274 5.54 9.77 3.01
CA ILE A 274 4.64 8.83 2.34
C ILE A 274 3.70 9.49 1.31
N ASN A 275 3.43 10.78 1.44
CA ASN A 275 2.51 11.51 0.56
C ASN A 275 3.26 12.40 -0.46
N GLY A 276 4.59 12.32 -0.50
CA GLY A 276 5.41 13.25 -1.26
C GLY A 276 5.17 13.21 -2.76
N ALA A 277 5.00 12.03 -3.33
CA ALA A 277 4.83 11.84 -4.76
C ALA A 277 3.57 12.55 -5.30
N TYR A 278 2.40 12.25 -4.73
CA TYR A 278 1.16 12.81 -5.26
C TYR A 278 0.81 14.21 -4.74
N ALA A 279 1.33 14.62 -3.56
CA ALA A 279 0.92 15.87 -2.92
C ALA A 279 1.96 16.99 -2.99
N LYS A 280 3.26 16.66 -2.96
CA LYS A 280 4.33 17.67 -2.87
C LYS A 280 5.13 17.83 -4.16
N LEU A 281 5.25 16.80 -4.96
CA LEU A 281 5.87 16.88 -6.28
C LEU A 281 5.07 17.82 -7.21
N PRO A 282 3.72 17.75 -7.27
CA PRO A 282 2.92 18.74 -8.01
C PRO A 282 3.12 20.18 -7.57
N ASP A 283 3.39 20.42 -6.28
CA ASP A 283 3.58 21.76 -5.68
C ASP A 283 5.02 22.28 -5.78
N ASP A 284 5.91 21.60 -6.54
CA ASP A 284 7.31 21.99 -6.72
C ASP A 284 8.14 22.01 -5.41
N VAL A 285 7.67 21.28 -4.39
CA VAL A 285 8.44 21.05 -3.16
C VAL A 285 9.56 20.08 -3.46
N PHE A 286 9.24 18.97 -4.12
CA PHE A 286 10.20 18.01 -4.67
C PHE A 286 10.26 18.12 -6.18
N TRP A 287 11.44 17.82 -6.74
CA TRP A 287 11.65 17.62 -8.17
C TRP A 287 11.71 16.14 -8.53
N LEU A 288 12.05 15.33 -7.55
CA LEU A 288 12.25 13.88 -7.66
C LEU A 288 11.68 13.20 -6.42
N HIS A 289 10.89 12.15 -6.60
CA HIS A 289 10.37 11.35 -5.50
C HIS A 289 10.25 9.89 -5.92
N GLN A 290 10.55 8.96 -5.00
CA GLN A 290 10.12 7.58 -5.18
C GLN A 290 8.59 7.57 -5.33
N ALA A 291 8.06 6.86 -6.32
CA ALA A 291 6.65 7.02 -6.65
C ALA A 291 5.99 5.70 -7.05
N TRP A 292 4.82 5.45 -6.51
CA TRP A 292 3.89 4.46 -7.05
C TRP A 292 3.23 5.01 -8.32
N SER A 293 2.98 4.13 -9.30
CA SER A 293 2.33 4.53 -10.55
C SER A 293 0.97 5.19 -10.32
N GLY A 294 0.19 4.70 -9.34
CA GLY A 294 -1.08 5.28 -8.96
C GLY A 294 -0.98 6.69 -8.39
N ASP A 295 0.04 6.96 -7.57
CA ASP A 295 0.31 8.29 -7.05
C ASP A 295 0.54 9.29 -8.18
N MET A 296 1.31 8.90 -9.21
CA MET A 296 1.61 9.78 -10.33
C MET A 296 0.37 10.05 -11.18
N ILE A 297 -0.45 9.02 -11.47
CA ILE A 297 -1.74 9.22 -12.14
C ILE A 297 -2.64 10.17 -11.34
N GLY A 298 -2.63 10.04 -10.00
CA GLY A 298 -3.39 10.87 -9.07
C GLY A 298 -2.84 12.29 -8.88
N ALA A 299 -1.54 12.48 -9.04
CA ALA A 299 -0.83 13.74 -8.80
C ALA A 299 -1.40 14.92 -9.63
N LYS A 300 -1.95 14.63 -10.81
CA LYS A 300 -2.63 15.64 -11.66
C LYS A 300 -3.73 16.43 -10.95
N TRP A 301 -4.37 15.84 -9.93
CA TRP A 301 -5.43 16.52 -9.18
C TRP A 301 -4.91 17.46 -8.10
N TYR A 302 -3.60 17.39 -7.81
CA TYR A 302 -2.92 18.25 -6.83
C TYR A 302 -2.14 19.39 -7.48
N LEU A 303 -2.03 19.41 -8.82
CA LEU A 303 -1.36 20.48 -9.54
C LEU A 303 -2.01 21.85 -9.24
N PRO A 304 -1.22 22.93 -9.05
CA PRO A 304 -1.72 24.28 -8.97
C PRO A 304 -2.58 24.63 -10.19
N LYS A 305 -3.62 25.45 -9.96
CA LYS A 305 -4.51 25.89 -11.04
C LYS A 305 -3.71 26.56 -12.16
N GLY A 306 -3.87 26.05 -13.37
CA GLY A 306 -3.20 26.57 -14.57
C GLY A 306 -1.86 25.90 -14.87
N THR A 307 -1.38 24.99 -14.04
CA THR A 307 -0.21 24.15 -14.36
C THR A 307 -0.63 23.04 -15.32
N ALA A 308 0.15 22.86 -16.38
CA ALA A 308 -0.08 21.79 -17.34
C ALA A 308 0.23 20.41 -16.73
N GLN A 309 -0.53 19.38 -17.10
CA GLN A 309 -0.35 18.03 -16.51
C GLN A 309 0.97 17.38 -16.97
N ASP A 310 1.49 17.76 -18.11
CA ASP A 310 2.73 17.25 -18.70
C ASP A 310 4.00 17.72 -17.96
N VAL A 311 3.87 18.58 -16.96
CA VAL A 311 4.97 18.91 -16.04
C VAL A 311 5.40 17.73 -15.18
N LEU A 312 4.53 16.73 -15.01
CA LEU A 312 4.84 15.51 -14.27
C LEU A 312 5.29 14.40 -15.21
N GLY A 313 6.26 13.62 -14.76
CA GLY A 313 6.77 12.42 -15.42
C GLY A 313 6.85 11.25 -14.45
N TYR A 314 6.74 10.05 -14.99
CA TYR A 314 6.95 8.80 -14.27
C TYR A 314 7.90 7.90 -15.07
N TRP A 315 8.90 7.36 -14.38
CA TRP A 315 9.83 6.39 -14.94
C TRP A 315 9.76 5.08 -14.16
N TYR A 316 9.76 3.98 -14.89
CA TYR A 316 9.84 2.61 -14.41
C TYR A 316 10.82 1.85 -15.32
N PRO A 317 11.57 0.83 -14.85
CA PRO A 317 12.50 0.10 -15.69
C PRO A 317 11.84 -0.47 -16.96
N GLU A 318 12.42 -0.19 -18.14
CA GLU A 318 11.84 -0.62 -19.42
C GLU A 318 11.81 -2.14 -19.58
N ASP A 319 12.68 -2.87 -18.89
CA ASP A 319 12.70 -4.33 -18.85
C ASP A 319 11.73 -4.93 -17.81
N GLY A 320 10.91 -4.08 -17.17
CA GLY A 320 9.94 -4.45 -16.16
C GLY A 320 10.52 -4.84 -14.79
N LYS A 321 11.86 -4.79 -14.63
CA LYS A 321 12.55 -5.25 -13.41
C LYS A 321 12.59 -4.18 -12.31
N GLY A 322 11.43 -3.69 -11.95
CA GLY A 322 11.19 -2.83 -10.80
C GLY A 322 10.26 -3.50 -9.80
N VAL A 323 9.94 -2.79 -8.72
CA VAL A 323 8.97 -3.29 -7.73
C VAL A 323 7.56 -3.24 -8.30
N VAL A 324 6.82 -4.33 -8.12
CA VAL A 324 5.38 -4.43 -8.41
C VAL A 324 4.62 -4.77 -7.14
N GLY A 325 3.40 -4.34 -7.04
CA GLY A 325 2.58 -4.60 -5.88
C GLY A 325 1.08 -4.60 -6.16
N ASN A 326 0.37 -5.13 -5.19
CA ASN A 326 -1.07 -5.18 -5.16
C ASN A 326 -1.54 -4.96 -3.73
N ASP A 327 -2.56 -4.13 -3.56
CA ASP A 327 -3.28 -4.00 -2.30
C ASP A 327 -4.60 -4.74 -2.36
N CYS A 328 -5.02 -5.20 -1.20
CA CYS A 328 -6.23 -5.98 -1.04
C CYS A 328 -7.28 -5.23 -0.21
N ILE A 329 -8.51 -5.72 -0.23
CA ILE A 329 -9.51 -5.42 0.79
C ILE A 329 -9.74 -6.69 1.60
N ALA A 330 -9.77 -6.56 2.91
CA ALA A 330 -9.99 -7.63 3.87
C ALA A 330 -11.02 -7.22 4.93
N ILE A 331 -11.56 -8.20 5.63
CA ILE A 331 -12.45 -8.00 6.78
C ILE A 331 -11.66 -8.29 8.05
N PRO A 332 -11.40 -7.29 8.91
CA PRO A 332 -10.70 -7.55 10.17
C PRO A 332 -11.57 -8.31 11.17
N SER A 333 -10.94 -9.09 12.05
CA SER A 333 -11.65 -9.90 13.07
C SER A 333 -12.41 -9.05 14.11
N SER A 334 -12.17 -7.74 14.16
CA SER A 334 -12.90 -6.77 14.96
C SER A 334 -14.22 -6.30 14.33
N VAL A 335 -14.59 -6.84 13.16
CA VAL A 335 -15.77 -6.46 12.38
C VAL A 335 -17.06 -6.45 13.23
N GLN A 336 -17.84 -5.38 13.10
CA GLN A 336 -19.13 -5.24 13.76
C GLN A 336 -20.32 -5.43 12.79
N ASN A 337 -20.07 -5.16 11.50
CA ASN A 337 -21.06 -5.22 10.43
C ASN A 337 -20.58 -6.17 9.32
N PRO A 338 -20.47 -7.50 9.61
CA PRO A 338 -19.81 -8.43 8.68
C PRO A 338 -20.55 -8.58 7.34
N ARG A 339 -21.87 -8.49 7.31
CA ARG A 339 -22.62 -8.55 6.06
C ARG A 339 -22.39 -7.30 5.22
N LEU A 340 -22.44 -6.10 5.81
CA LEU A 340 -22.14 -4.84 5.12
C LEU A 340 -20.70 -4.82 4.61
N ALA A 341 -19.75 -5.38 5.36
CA ALA A 341 -18.36 -5.51 4.92
C ALA A 341 -18.28 -6.33 3.61
N HIS A 342 -18.93 -7.49 3.53
CA HIS A 342 -18.95 -8.30 2.31
C HIS A 342 -19.61 -7.56 1.13
N GLU A 343 -20.74 -6.86 1.40
CA GLU A 343 -21.38 -6.03 0.37
C GLU A 343 -20.47 -4.91 -0.11
N PHE A 344 -19.63 -4.35 0.78
CA PHE A 344 -18.67 -3.32 0.41
C PHE A 344 -17.55 -3.90 -0.48
N LEU A 345 -17.02 -5.07 -0.15
CA LEU A 345 -16.06 -5.76 -1.00
C LEU A 345 -16.66 -5.98 -2.40
N ASN A 346 -17.85 -6.58 -2.47
CA ASN A 346 -18.53 -6.80 -3.74
C ASN A 346 -18.84 -5.51 -4.51
N PHE A 347 -19.18 -4.44 -3.81
CA PHE A 347 -19.44 -3.12 -4.40
C PHE A 347 -18.18 -2.53 -5.03
N MET A 348 -17.03 -2.63 -4.38
CA MET A 348 -15.77 -2.10 -4.91
C MET A 348 -15.22 -2.91 -6.09
N LEU A 349 -15.66 -4.17 -6.26
CA LEU A 349 -15.34 -5.02 -7.42
C LEU A 349 -16.25 -4.76 -8.64
N ASP A 350 -17.33 -4.03 -8.47
CA ASP A 350 -18.14 -3.59 -9.60
C ASP A 350 -17.36 -2.59 -10.46
N GLN A 351 -17.29 -2.85 -11.78
CA GLN A 351 -16.52 -2.04 -12.72
C GLN A 351 -16.82 -0.53 -12.61
N LYS A 352 -18.09 -0.17 -12.37
CA LYS A 352 -18.48 1.24 -12.27
C LYS A 352 -17.74 1.93 -11.12
N TYR A 353 -17.74 1.30 -9.95
CA TYR A 353 -17.18 1.90 -8.73
C TYR A 353 -15.66 1.79 -8.69
N ALA A 354 -15.11 0.67 -9.17
CA ALA A 354 -13.68 0.50 -9.37
C ALA A 354 -13.12 1.59 -10.31
N MET A 355 -13.75 1.81 -11.48
CA MET A 355 -13.37 2.87 -12.40
C MET A 355 -13.59 4.27 -11.84
N GLN A 356 -14.67 4.49 -11.10
CA GLN A 356 -14.95 5.79 -10.47
C GLN A 356 -13.87 6.13 -9.44
N ASN A 357 -13.45 5.16 -8.62
CA ASN A 357 -12.38 5.33 -7.66
C ASN A 357 -11.04 5.60 -8.35
N PHE A 358 -10.66 4.76 -9.30
CA PHE A 358 -9.43 4.85 -10.07
C PHE A 358 -9.33 6.17 -10.84
N ALA A 359 -10.27 6.39 -11.76
CA ALA A 359 -10.16 7.45 -12.75
C ALA A 359 -10.52 8.85 -12.21
N GLN A 360 -11.17 8.95 -11.06
CA GLN A 360 -11.64 10.23 -10.50
C GLN A 360 -11.03 10.57 -9.14
N TRP A 361 -10.29 9.63 -8.52
CA TRP A 361 -9.79 9.86 -7.18
C TRP A 361 -8.38 9.36 -6.89
N ASN A 362 -8.14 8.04 -6.81
CA ASN A 362 -6.87 7.54 -6.27
C ASN A 362 -5.76 7.35 -7.30
N GLY A 363 -6.10 7.21 -8.59
CA GLY A 363 -5.11 6.95 -9.63
C GLY A 363 -4.63 5.50 -9.71
N TYR A 364 -4.98 4.64 -8.76
CA TYR A 364 -4.55 3.25 -8.73
C TYR A 364 -5.44 2.34 -9.54
N GLN A 365 -4.84 1.63 -10.50
CA GLN A 365 -5.54 0.77 -11.43
C GLN A 365 -6.06 -0.49 -10.71
N PRO A 366 -7.34 -0.85 -10.87
CA PRO A 366 -7.82 -2.15 -10.39
C PRO A 366 -7.48 -3.26 -11.41
N PRO A 367 -7.14 -4.49 -10.97
CA PRO A 367 -6.74 -5.60 -11.85
C PRO A 367 -7.94 -6.31 -12.49
N LEU A 368 -8.85 -5.55 -13.11
CA LEU A 368 -10.07 -6.06 -13.71
C LEU A 368 -9.92 -6.21 -15.22
N THR A 369 -10.32 -7.36 -15.79
CA THR A 369 -10.27 -7.63 -17.23
C THR A 369 -11.13 -6.68 -18.06
N SER A 370 -12.16 -6.09 -17.46
CA SER A 370 -13.01 -5.07 -18.08
C SER A 370 -12.31 -3.70 -18.24
N ILE A 371 -11.12 -3.54 -17.66
CA ILE A 371 -10.29 -2.34 -17.76
C ILE A 371 -9.08 -2.66 -18.63
N ASP A 372 -9.18 -2.31 -19.91
CA ASP A 372 -8.09 -2.51 -20.87
C ASP A 372 -7.03 -1.41 -20.69
N PRO A 373 -5.79 -1.76 -20.26
CA PRO A 373 -4.70 -0.80 -20.04
C PRO A 373 -4.42 0.07 -21.28
N SER A 374 -4.51 -0.50 -22.49
CA SER A 374 -4.25 0.22 -23.74
C SER A 374 -5.20 1.41 -23.99
N THR A 375 -6.35 1.42 -23.33
CA THR A 375 -7.36 2.48 -23.46
C THR A 375 -7.20 3.63 -22.45
N LEU A 376 -6.37 3.49 -21.44
CA LEU A 376 -6.30 4.45 -20.33
C LEU A 376 -5.74 5.81 -20.75
N ILE A 377 -4.68 5.81 -21.56
CA ILE A 377 -4.11 7.04 -22.13
C ILE A 377 -5.07 7.67 -23.18
N PRO A 378 -5.58 6.92 -24.19
CA PRO A 378 -6.53 7.47 -25.14
C PRO A 378 -7.78 8.08 -24.50
N LYS A 379 -8.25 7.51 -23.39
CA LYS A 379 -9.40 8.03 -22.64
C LYS A 379 -9.05 9.21 -21.71
N GLY A 380 -7.77 9.59 -21.61
CA GLY A 380 -7.32 10.68 -20.73
C GLY A 380 -7.39 10.34 -19.24
N ILE A 381 -7.51 9.06 -18.88
CA ILE A 381 -7.45 8.60 -17.48
C ILE A 381 -6.03 8.71 -16.97
N VAL A 382 -5.07 8.21 -17.74
CA VAL A 382 -3.63 8.38 -17.51
C VAL A 382 -3.12 9.52 -18.38
N PRO A 383 -2.32 10.46 -17.84
CA PRO A 383 -1.68 11.52 -18.62
C PRO A 383 -0.78 10.94 -19.73
N LYS A 384 -0.78 11.59 -20.89
CA LYS A 384 0.11 11.18 -22.01
C LYS A 384 1.59 11.30 -21.66
N SER A 385 1.91 12.14 -20.71
CA SER A 385 3.27 12.36 -20.18
C SER A 385 3.75 11.22 -19.27
N GLU A 386 2.87 10.33 -18.83
CA GLU A 386 3.19 9.28 -17.86
C GLU A 386 2.85 7.86 -18.38
N PRO A 387 3.28 7.49 -19.61
CA PRO A 387 2.87 6.21 -20.19
C PRO A 387 3.30 4.99 -19.38
N MET A 388 4.44 5.08 -18.66
CA MET A 388 4.95 4.01 -17.81
C MET A 388 4.16 3.83 -16.51
N SER A 389 3.23 4.74 -16.17
CA SER A 389 2.36 4.56 -15.02
C SER A 389 1.15 3.64 -15.30
N VAL A 390 0.93 3.25 -16.55
CA VAL A 390 -0.05 2.23 -16.92
C VAL A 390 0.53 0.86 -16.56
N VAL A 391 -0.09 0.18 -15.61
CA VAL A 391 0.30 -1.17 -15.22
C VAL A 391 -0.32 -2.20 -16.13
N THR A 392 0.46 -3.20 -16.53
CA THR A 392 0.06 -4.28 -17.43
C THR A 392 0.34 -5.65 -16.79
N PRO A 393 -0.28 -6.76 -17.28
CA PRO A 393 0.06 -8.10 -16.81
C PRO A 393 1.55 -8.43 -16.92
N GLN A 394 2.23 -7.94 -17.97
CA GLN A 394 3.66 -8.18 -18.22
C GLN A 394 4.55 -7.58 -17.12
N ASP A 395 4.11 -6.52 -16.43
CA ASP A 395 4.87 -5.96 -15.31
C ASP A 395 4.96 -6.94 -14.14
N PHE A 396 3.92 -7.78 -13.94
CA PHE A 396 3.92 -8.81 -12.91
C PHE A 396 4.73 -10.06 -13.26
N ASP A 397 4.93 -10.32 -14.56
CA ASP A 397 5.80 -11.40 -15.03
C ASP A 397 7.29 -11.09 -14.81
N ALA A 398 7.69 -9.82 -14.95
CA ALA A 398 9.08 -9.39 -14.88
C ALA A 398 9.46 -8.76 -13.54
N GLY A 399 8.51 -8.16 -12.84
CA GLY A 399 8.71 -7.32 -11.66
C GLY A 399 9.02 -8.08 -10.37
N TYR A 400 9.53 -7.36 -9.40
CA TYR A 400 9.89 -7.88 -8.08
C TYR A 400 8.80 -7.58 -7.07
N TRP A 401 8.21 -8.63 -6.51
CA TRP A 401 7.24 -8.51 -5.43
C TRP A 401 7.92 -8.24 -4.09
N LEU A 402 7.35 -7.34 -3.30
CA LEU A 402 7.69 -7.24 -1.88
C LEU A 402 6.90 -8.33 -1.13
N LEU A 403 7.60 -9.38 -0.72
CA LEU A 403 7.00 -10.58 -0.10
C LEU A 403 7.05 -10.51 1.43
N GLU A 404 6.29 -11.40 2.07
CA GLU A 404 6.37 -11.64 3.52
C GLU A 404 7.79 -12.06 3.91
N LEU A 405 8.40 -11.33 4.85
CA LEU A 405 9.71 -11.66 5.38
C LEU A 405 9.61 -12.57 6.63
N SER A 406 10.61 -13.42 6.84
CA SER A 406 10.73 -14.09 8.12
C SER A 406 10.88 -13.07 9.25
N PRO A 407 10.43 -13.36 10.49
CA PRO A 407 10.57 -12.41 11.61
C PRO A 407 12.01 -11.95 11.85
N SER A 408 12.99 -12.82 11.62
CA SER A 408 14.42 -12.48 11.76
C SER A 408 14.89 -11.54 10.63
N THR A 409 14.49 -11.80 9.39
CA THR A 409 14.80 -10.93 8.25
C THR A 409 14.12 -9.57 8.40
N ASP A 410 12.83 -9.58 8.74
CA ASP A 410 12.04 -8.36 8.95
C ASP A 410 12.68 -7.46 10.03
N GLN A 411 13.15 -8.06 11.13
CA GLN A 411 13.84 -7.32 12.19
C GLN A 411 15.14 -6.66 11.69
N ILE A 412 15.88 -7.30 10.78
CA ILE A 412 17.09 -6.71 10.19
C ILE A 412 16.72 -5.47 9.38
N TRP A 413 15.66 -5.56 8.54
CA TRP A 413 15.18 -4.46 7.73
C TRP A 413 14.65 -3.30 8.59
N LEU A 414 13.84 -3.59 9.62
CA LEU A 414 13.32 -2.58 10.54
C LEU A 414 14.44 -1.87 11.30
N ASN A 415 15.44 -2.62 11.79
CA ASN A 415 16.59 -2.02 12.47
C ASN A 415 17.39 -1.09 11.54
N ALA A 416 17.53 -1.46 10.26
CA ALA A 416 18.16 -0.60 9.25
C ALA A 416 17.35 0.68 9.06
N TRP A 417 16.04 0.56 8.93
CA TRP A 417 15.13 1.69 8.75
C TRP A 417 15.12 2.66 9.93
N ASP A 418 15.11 2.14 11.17
CA ASP A 418 15.20 2.96 12.37
C ASP A 418 16.50 3.76 12.41
N GLN A 419 17.62 3.18 11.96
CA GLN A 419 18.90 3.89 11.87
C GLN A 419 18.88 4.97 10.79
N ILE A 420 18.24 4.74 9.64
CA ILE A 420 18.05 5.75 8.59
C ILE A 420 17.24 6.93 9.14
N LYS A 421 16.11 6.66 9.79
CA LYS A 421 15.25 7.72 10.36
C LYS A 421 15.92 8.47 11.53
N ALA A 422 16.76 7.82 12.30
CA ALA A 422 17.51 8.47 13.37
C ALA A 422 18.63 9.39 12.87
N GLY A 423 19.11 9.16 11.67
CA GLY A 423 20.07 10.03 10.98
C GLY A 423 19.43 11.18 10.19
N ALA A 424 18.10 11.20 10.07
CA ALA A 424 17.33 12.15 9.28
C ALA A 424 17.05 13.51 9.99
#